data_86fda1fcea75c08f7b7d36d264e9377a
#
_entry.id   86fda1fcea75c08f7b7d36d264e9377a
#
_cell.length_a   1.000
_cell.length_b   1.000
_cell.length_c   1.000
_cell.angle_alpha   90.00
_cell.angle_beta   90.00
_cell.angle_gamma   90.00
#
_symmetry.space_group_name_H-M   'P 1'
#
loop_
_entity.id
_entity.type
_entity.pdbx_description
1 polymer ?
#
loop_
_entity_poly.entity_id
_entity_poly.type
_entity_poly.pdbx_seq_one_letter_code
_entity_poly.pdbx_strand_id
1 'polypeptide(L)'
;MKKVTGIGGIFFKCKDPKQMQEWYKTHLGLDTNDYGATFEWREAEDPSKEGATQWSPFAENTKYFEPSTKEFMINYRVADLEALVEELKKEGVTIVDEVATYDYGKFVHIIDVEGNKIELWEPK
;
A
#
# COMPACT_ATOMS: atom_id res chain seq x y z
N MET A 1 -12.82 -4.60 16.87
CA MET A 1 -12.92 -4.29 15.44
C MET A 1 -11.61 -4.64 14.74
N LYS A 2 -11.68 -5.43 13.70
CA LYS A 2 -10.51 -5.73 12.89
C LYS A 2 -10.26 -4.56 11.94
N LYS A 3 -9.16 -3.87 12.12
CA LYS A 3 -8.84 -2.67 11.35
C LYS A 3 -8.14 -3.00 10.05
N VAL A 4 -6.96 -3.64 10.12
CA VAL A 4 -6.20 -4.06 8.95
C VAL A 4 -6.60 -5.48 8.57
N THR A 5 -6.91 -5.69 7.30
CA THR A 5 -7.33 -7.01 6.77
C THR A 5 -6.24 -7.72 5.99
N GLY A 6 -5.18 -7.03 5.63
CA GLY A 6 -4.05 -7.61 4.92
C GLY A 6 -3.10 -6.56 4.39
N ILE A 7 -2.00 -7.01 3.81
CA ILE A 7 -1.05 -6.12 3.15
C ILE A 7 -1.52 -5.90 1.73
N GLY A 8 -1.80 -4.64 1.39
CA GLY A 8 -2.31 -4.27 0.07
C GLY A 8 -1.23 -3.89 -0.92
N GLY A 9 -0.03 -3.54 -0.44
CA GLY A 9 1.05 -3.18 -1.35
C GLY A 9 2.39 -3.04 -0.66
N ILE A 10 3.43 -3.38 -1.39
CA ILE A 10 4.82 -3.17 -0.98
C ILE A 10 5.43 -2.29 -2.05
N PHE A 11 5.74 -1.04 -1.68
CA PHE A 11 6.29 -0.03 -2.58
C PHE A 11 7.71 0.30 -2.13
N PHE A 12 8.63 0.35 -3.07
CA PHE A 12 10.03 0.58 -2.74
C PHE A 12 10.72 1.35 -3.84
N LYS A 13 11.74 2.12 -3.45
CA LYS A 13 12.51 2.94 -4.40
C LYS A 13 13.62 2.11 -5.03
N CYS A 14 13.88 2.39 -6.31
CA CYS A 14 15.01 1.81 -7.02
C CYS A 14 15.46 2.79 -8.10
N LYS A 15 16.66 2.56 -8.64
CA LYS A 15 17.21 3.45 -9.65
C LYS A 15 16.45 3.39 -10.96
N ASP A 16 16.06 2.19 -11.38
CA ASP A 16 15.39 1.96 -12.65
C ASP A 16 14.25 0.97 -12.45
N PRO A 17 13.01 1.47 -12.21
CA PRO A 17 11.86 0.60 -11.99
C PRO A 17 11.58 -0.38 -13.13
N LYS A 18 11.77 0.05 -14.36
CA LYS A 18 11.53 -0.80 -15.53
C LYS A 18 12.52 -1.96 -15.57
N GLN A 19 13.79 -1.68 -15.33
CA GLN A 19 14.83 -2.72 -15.27
C GLN A 19 14.56 -3.68 -14.09
N MET A 20 14.14 -3.15 -12.96
CA MET A 20 13.78 -3.96 -11.79
C MET A 20 12.65 -4.93 -12.13
N GLN A 21 11.60 -4.45 -12.80
CA GLN A 21 10.48 -5.29 -13.21
C GLN A 21 10.92 -6.38 -14.19
N GLU A 22 11.75 -6.03 -15.16
CA GLU A 22 12.27 -6.99 -16.15
C GLU A 22 13.13 -8.07 -15.51
N TRP A 23 13.95 -7.69 -14.55
CA TRP A 23 14.78 -8.64 -13.82
C TRP A 23 13.92 -9.67 -13.05
N TYR A 24 12.93 -9.18 -12.33
CA TYR A 24 12.03 -10.05 -11.56
C TYR A 24 11.18 -10.94 -12.46
N LYS A 25 10.75 -10.41 -13.59
CA LYS A 25 10.00 -11.19 -14.58
C LYS A 25 10.86 -12.31 -15.15
N THR A 26 12.07 -11.98 -15.58
CA THR A 26 12.98 -12.93 -16.23
C THR A 26 13.46 -14.01 -15.28
N HIS A 27 13.83 -13.64 -14.06
CA HIS A 27 14.51 -14.56 -13.14
C HIS A 27 13.59 -15.19 -12.10
N LEU A 28 12.52 -14.52 -11.72
CA LEU A 28 11.61 -15.01 -10.68
C LEU A 28 10.18 -15.24 -11.17
N GLY A 29 9.93 -15.00 -12.44
CA GLY A 29 8.63 -15.31 -13.03
C GLY A 29 7.48 -14.40 -12.62
N LEU A 30 7.76 -13.21 -12.10
CA LEU A 30 6.71 -12.25 -11.76
C LEU A 30 6.01 -11.78 -13.03
N ASP A 31 4.68 -11.77 -13.01
CA ASP A 31 3.87 -11.26 -14.11
C ASP A 31 3.74 -9.73 -13.96
N THR A 32 4.74 -9.02 -14.47
CA THR A 32 4.84 -7.56 -14.29
C THR A 32 4.17 -6.80 -15.42
N ASN A 33 3.64 -5.63 -15.08
CA ASN A 33 3.14 -4.63 -16.02
C ASN A 33 3.75 -3.27 -15.65
N ASP A 34 3.22 -2.17 -16.22
CA ASP A 34 3.77 -0.84 -15.96
C ASP A 34 3.68 -0.41 -14.48
N TYR A 35 2.82 -1.05 -13.70
CA TYR A 35 2.60 -0.72 -12.29
C TYR A 35 3.27 -1.69 -11.32
N GLY A 36 3.84 -2.77 -11.81
CA GLY A 36 4.46 -3.79 -10.97
C GLY A 36 3.81 -5.16 -11.15
N ALA A 37 3.58 -5.87 -10.06
CA ALA A 37 2.94 -7.18 -10.07
C ALA A 37 1.87 -7.26 -9.00
N THR A 38 0.87 -8.11 -9.21
CA THR A 38 -0.21 -8.30 -8.25
C THR A 38 -0.22 -9.74 -7.76
N PHE A 39 -0.20 -9.92 -6.44
CA PHE A 39 -0.33 -11.24 -5.81
C PHE A 39 -1.74 -11.37 -5.24
N GLU A 40 -2.49 -12.33 -5.76
CA GLU A 40 -3.85 -12.58 -5.28
C GLU A 40 -3.86 -13.59 -4.16
N TRP A 41 -4.73 -13.39 -3.17
CA TRP A 41 -4.84 -14.28 -2.03
C TRP A 41 -6.28 -14.27 -1.50
N ARG A 42 -6.55 -15.13 -0.55
CA ARG A 42 -7.85 -15.24 0.11
C ARG A 42 -7.68 -15.00 1.60
N GLU A 43 -8.70 -14.44 2.24
CA GLU A 43 -8.64 -14.25 3.69
C GLU A 43 -8.69 -15.61 4.39
N ALA A 44 -7.81 -15.81 5.36
CA ALA A 44 -7.69 -17.10 6.04
C ALA A 44 -8.97 -17.50 6.80
N GLU A 45 -9.66 -16.51 7.38
CA GLU A 45 -10.88 -16.74 8.16
C GLU A 45 -12.11 -16.92 7.28
N ASP A 46 -12.10 -16.39 6.07
CA ASP A 46 -13.20 -16.49 5.12
C ASP A 46 -12.64 -16.55 3.70
N PRO A 47 -12.34 -17.77 3.19
CA PRO A 47 -11.72 -17.92 1.87
C PRO A 47 -12.59 -17.47 0.70
N SER A 48 -13.85 -17.11 0.92
CA SER A 48 -14.69 -16.51 -0.12
C SER A 48 -14.31 -15.05 -0.38
N LYS A 49 -13.59 -14.42 0.55
CA LYS A 49 -13.13 -13.05 0.40
C LYS A 49 -11.76 -13.00 -0.26
N GLU A 50 -11.71 -12.31 -1.38
CA GLU A 50 -10.48 -12.14 -2.15
C GLU A 50 -9.69 -10.93 -1.65
N GLY A 51 -8.37 -11.03 -1.73
CA GLY A 51 -7.47 -9.92 -1.48
C GLY A 51 -6.36 -9.90 -2.52
N ALA A 52 -5.61 -8.82 -2.51
CA ALA A 52 -4.47 -8.68 -3.41
C ALA A 52 -3.40 -7.82 -2.77
N THR A 53 -2.15 -8.15 -3.05
CA THR A 53 -1.00 -7.35 -2.64
C THR A 53 -0.28 -6.89 -3.90
N GLN A 54 -0.11 -5.58 -4.03
CA GLN A 54 0.59 -4.98 -5.15
C GLN A 54 2.08 -4.85 -4.83
N TRP A 55 2.94 -5.36 -5.71
CA TRP A 55 4.38 -5.19 -5.61
C TRP A 55 4.78 -4.13 -6.63
N SER A 56 5.34 -3.00 -6.19
CA SER A 56 5.58 -1.87 -7.08
C SER A 56 6.92 -1.20 -6.80
N PRO A 57 7.87 -1.30 -7.73
CA PRO A 57 9.07 -0.48 -7.67
C PRO A 57 8.76 0.96 -8.11
N PHE A 58 9.30 1.92 -7.38
CA PHE A 58 9.15 3.36 -7.66
C PHE A 58 10.52 3.94 -7.99
N ALA A 59 10.54 5.02 -8.77
CA ALA A 59 11.79 5.73 -9.02
C ALA A 59 12.36 6.29 -7.71
N GLU A 60 13.68 6.29 -7.56
CA GLU A 60 14.34 6.73 -6.33
C GLU A 60 14.08 8.20 -5.99
N ASN A 61 13.73 9.01 -6.99
CA ASN A 61 13.42 10.42 -6.80
C ASN A 61 11.93 10.69 -6.58
N THR A 62 11.11 9.66 -6.39
CA THR A 62 9.68 9.87 -6.13
C THR A 62 9.46 10.65 -4.84
N LYS A 63 8.46 11.51 -4.85
CA LYS A 63 8.04 12.25 -3.66
C LYS A 63 6.84 11.61 -2.97
N TYR A 64 6.37 10.50 -3.50
CA TYR A 64 5.16 9.87 -3.01
C TYR A 64 5.28 9.39 -1.56
N PHE A 65 6.50 9.06 -1.12
CA PHE A 65 6.73 8.59 0.25
C PHE A 65 6.97 9.72 1.25
N GLU A 66 7.12 10.97 0.79
CA GLU A 66 7.32 12.09 1.70
C GLU A 66 6.10 12.28 2.62
N PRO A 67 6.29 12.70 3.88
CA PRO A 67 7.53 13.21 4.48
C PRO A 67 8.48 12.14 5.03
N SER A 68 8.21 10.84 4.81
CA SER A 68 9.16 9.80 5.19
C SER A 68 10.43 9.89 4.34
N THR A 69 11.57 9.63 4.99
CA THR A 69 12.87 9.53 4.29
C THR A 69 13.24 8.09 3.97
N LYS A 70 12.36 7.14 4.27
CA LYS A 70 12.61 5.72 3.99
C LYS A 70 12.45 5.43 2.51
N GLU A 71 13.08 4.34 2.09
CA GLU A 71 13.05 3.92 0.69
C GLU A 71 11.90 2.97 0.36
N PHE A 72 10.97 2.82 1.30
CA PHE A 72 9.80 1.96 1.12
C PHE A 72 8.56 2.62 1.71
N MET A 73 7.40 2.15 1.27
CA MET A 73 6.12 2.46 1.87
C MET A 73 5.24 1.22 1.76
N ILE A 74 4.55 0.89 2.84
CA ILE A 74 3.67 -0.27 2.85
C ILE A 74 2.22 0.21 2.85
N ASN A 75 1.42 -0.43 2.00
CA ASN A 75 -0.01 -0.21 1.93
C ASN A 75 -0.72 -1.33 2.70
N TYR A 76 -1.64 -0.95 3.58
CA TYR A 76 -2.46 -1.90 4.32
C TYR A 76 -3.91 -1.78 3.89
N ARG A 77 -4.54 -2.93 3.62
CA ARG A 77 -5.97 -2.98 3.30
C ARG A 77 -6.78 -2.87 4.58
N VAL A 78 -7.87 -2.12 4.52
CA VAL A 78 -8.77 -1.94 5.67
C VAL A 78 -10.22 -2.13 5.21
N ALA A 79 -11.08 -2.50 6.16
CA ALA A 79 -12.49 -2.75 5.85
C ALA A 79 -13.32 -1.46 5.77
N ASP A 80 -13.04 -0.49 6.65
CA ASP A 80 -13.79 0.76 6.73
C ASP A 80 -12.81 1.91 7.02
N LEU A 81 -12.36 2.54 5.95
CA LEU A 81 -11.32 3.57 6.05
C LEU A 81 -11.79 4.81 6.80
N GLU A 82 -12.99 5.28 6.52
CA GLU A 82 -13.49 6.51 7.14
C GLU A 82 -13.66 6.35 8.65
N ALA A 83 -14.21 5.22 9.09
CA ALA A 83 -14.34 4.92 10.50
C ALA A 83 -12.97 4.80 11.17
N LEU A 84 -12.02 4.15 10.50
CA LEU A 84 -10.67 4.01 11.03
C LEU A 84 -9.97 5.37 11.17
N VAL A 85 -10.11 6.25 10.19
CA VAL A 85 -9.52 7.59 10.24
C VAL A 85 -10.04 8.37 11.45
N GLU A 86 -11.34 8.29 11.74
CA GLU A 86 -11.92 8.97 12.91
C GLU A 86 -11.32 8.42 14.22
N GLU A 87 -11.15 7.12 14.31
CA GLU A 87 -10.49 6.49 15.46
C GLU A 87 -9.05 6.97 15.61
N LEU A 88 -8.31 6.97 14.52
CA LEU A 88 -6.90 7.39 14.53
C LEU A 88 -6.74 8.85 14.93
N LYS A 89 -7.65 9.72 14.49
CA LYS A 89 -7.64 11.12 14.90
C LYS A 89 -7.82 11.26 16.40
N LYS A 90 -8.73 10.50 16.99
CA LYS A 90 -8.96 10.51 18.43
C LYS A 90 -7.75 10.02 19.22
N GLU A 91 -6.97 9.11 18.63
CA GLU A 91 -5.78 8.56 19.25
C GLU A 91 -4.54 9.44 19.05
N GLY A 92 -4.67 10.54 18.34
CA GLY A 92 -3.56 11.47 18.11
C GLY A 92 -2.59 11.03 17.02
N VAL A 93 -2.98 10.11 16.15
CA VAL A 93 -2.14 9.66 15.02
C VAL A 93 -2.07 10.77 13.97
N THR A 94 -0.89 10.99 13.42
CA THR A 94 -0.68 11.98 12.37
C THR A 94 -1.27 11.49 11.06
N ILE A 95 -2.26 12.22 10.55
CA ILE A 95 -2.86 11.98 9.23
C ILE A 95 -2.21 12.96 8.26
N VAL A 96 -1.64 12.44 7.17
CA VAL A 96 -0.87 13.26 6.23
C VAL A 96 -1.76 14.02 5.26
N ASP A 97 -2.88 13.42 4.87
CA ASP A 97 -3.75 13.97 3.82
C ASP A 97 -5.23 13.63 4.12
N GLU A 98 -6.09 13.96 3.19
CA GLU A 98 -7.51 13.64 3.30
C GLU A 98 -7.82 12.34 2.56
N VAL A 99 -8.91 11.68 2.95
CA VAL A 99 -9.37 10.47 2.24
C VAL A 99 -9.67 10.83 0.78
N ALA A 100 -8.99 10.16 -0.12
CA ALA A 100 -9.20 10.31 -1.56
C ALA A 100 -9.96 9.10 -2.10
N THR A 101 -10.95 9.34 -2.95
CA THR A 101 -11.79 8.29 -3.50
C THR A 101 -11.55 8.15 -5.00
N TYR A 102 -11.27 6.92 -5.44
CA TYR A 102 -11.06 6.58 -6.84
C TYR A 102 -11.91 5.38 -7.21
N ASP A 103 -11.89 5.00 -8.49
CA ASP A 103 -12.62 3.83 -8.97
C ASP A 103 -12.20 2.53 -8.29
N TYR A 104 -10.95 2.46 -7.85
CA TYR A 104 -10.36 1.26 -7.23
C TYR A 104 -10.32 1.34 -5.70
N GLY A 105 -10.97 2.34 -5.10
CA GLY A 105 -11.13 2.40 -3.65
C GLY A 105 -10.78 3.74 -3.05
N LYS A 106 -10.67 3.75 -1.73
CA LYS A 106 -10.37 4.94 -0.94
C LYS A 106 -8.98 4.80 -0.31
N PHE A 107 -8.25 5.93 -0.24
CA PHE A 107 -6.89 5.96 0.28
C PHE A 107 -6.70 7.13 1.23
N VAL A 108 -5.84 6.93 2.23
CA VAL A 108 -5.33 7.99 3.10
C VAL A 108 -3.91 7.60 3.53
N HIS A 109 -3.12 8.58 3.91
CA HIS A 109 -1.77 8.33 4.41
C HIS A 109 -1.64 8.79 5.85
N ILE A 110 -0.91 8.01 6.64
CA ILE A 110 -0.62 8.31 8.04
C ILE A 110 0.87 8.12 8.29
N ILE A 111 1.34 8.56 9.45
CA ILE A 111 2.72 8.39 9.89
C ILE A 111 2.72 7.49 11.12
N ASP A 112 3.56 6.46 11.11
CA ASP A 112 3.68 5.55 12.24
C ASP A 112 4.65 6.08 13.32
N VAL A 113 4.88 5.29 14.34
CA VAL A 113 5.68 5.68 15.51
C VAL A 113 7.16 5.94 15.17
N GLU A 114 7.65 5.40 14.07
CA GLU A 114 9.03 5.55 13.61
C GLU A 114 9.17 6.54 12.45
N GLY A 115 8.09 7.24 12.10
CA GLY A 115 8.14 8.22 11.01
C GLY A 115 7.93 7.63 9.62
N ASN A 116 7.53 6.38 9.51
CA ASN A 116 7.24 5.77 8.22
C ASN A 116 5.87 6.25 7.72
N LYS A 117 5.82 6.65 6.46
CA LYS A 117 4.53 6.93 5.83
C LYS A 117 3.86 5.59 5.48
N ILE A 118 2.60 5.48 5.82
CA ILE A 118 1.79 4.29 5.57
C ILE A 118 0.60 4.69 4.72
N GLU A 119 0.28 3.88 3.74
CA GLU A 119 -0.93 4.05 2.94
C GLU A 119 -2.00 3.07 3.46
N LEU A 120 -3.17 3.59 3.75
CA LEU A 120 -4.34 2.79 4.12
C LEU A 120 -5.31 2.79 2.95
N TRP A 121 -5.82 1.63 2.61
CA TRP A 121 -6.64 1.42 1.42
C TRP A 121 -7.87 0.59 1.73
N GLU A 122 -9.04 1.17 1.44
CA GLU A 122 -10.28 0.40 1.44
C GLU A 122 -10.62 0.09 -0.02
N PRO A 123 -10.40 -1.15 -0.48
CA PRO A 123 -10.69 -1.52 -1.86
C PRO A 123 -12.18 -1.44 -2.17
N LYS A 124 -12.47 -1.23 -3.43
CA LYS A 124 -13.84 -1.23 -3.90
C LYS A 124 -14.42 -2.63 -4.05
#